data_8c00e4fd1d8b619b41940c995172035c
#
_entry.id   8c00e4fd1d8b619b41940c995172035c
#
_cell.length_a   1.000
_cell.length_b   1.000
_cell.length_c   1.000
_cell.angle_alpha   90.00
_cell.angle_beta   90.00
_cell.angle_gamma   90.00
#
_symmetry.space_group_name_H-M   'P 1'
#
loop_
_entity.id
_entity.type
_entity.pdbx_description
1 polymer ?
#
loop_
_entity_poly.entity_id
_entity_poly.type
_entity_poly.pdbx_seq_one_letter_code
_entity_poly.pdbx_strand_id
1 'polypeptide(L)'
;VLYSSRLPENFKKYAAHISVTTSSIQYENDDVMKVTWGDDYSICCCVSATQTGKEMQFFGARANLAKCLLYAINGGVDVKNREQVGPAYKPVTSEYLDYDEVVDKFDAMMDWLADLYVNTLNLIQYMHDKYYYEKAQMALVDTNPRINLAYGVAGLSIALDSLSAIKYAKVTARRNDIGLTEGFDIQGEFPCFGNDNDKVDHLGVDLVYFFSEELKKHPVYKNARPTLSLLTITS
;
A
#
# COMPACT_ATOMS: atom_id res chain seq x y z
N VAL A 1 -15.54 -9.84 10.19
CA VAL A 1 -15.86 -10.13 11.61
C VAL A 1 -15.24 -9.05 12.47
N LEU A 2 -16.06 -8.41 13.31
CA LEU A 2 -15.56 -7.52 14.37
C LEU A 2 -15.05 -8.38 15.51
N TYR A 3 -13.73 -8.41 15.70
CA TYR A 3 -13.08 -9.13 16.79
C TYR A 3 -13.00 -8.23 18.03
N SER A 4 -13.32 -8.79 19.17
CA SER A 4 -13.13 -8.16 20.47
C SER A 4 -12.61 -9.18 21.49
N SER A 5 -11.82 -8.71 22.45
CA SER A 5 -11.37 -9.53 23.58
C SER A 5 -12.54 -10.13 24.37
N ARG A 6 -13.70 -9.47 24.36
CA ARG A 6 -14.93 -9.88 25.04
C ARG A 6 -15.71 -11.01 24.36
N LEU A 7 -15.38 -11.38 23.12
CA LEU A 7 -16.04 -12.47 22.41
C LEU A 7 -15.80 -13.82 23.13
N PRO A 8 -16.84 -14.71 23.16
CA PRO A 8 -16.68 -16.04 23.73
C PRO A 8 -15.57 -16.85 23.06
N GLU A 9 -14.79 -17.58 23.86
CA GLU A 9 -13.65 -18.38 23.35
C GLU A 9 -14.05 -19.39 22.27
N ASN A 10 -15.24 -20.01 22.41
CA ASN A 10 -15.74 -20.96 21.44
C ASN A 10 -16.01 -20.28 20.06
N PHE A 11 -16.50 -19.03 20.07
CA PHE A 11 -16.68 -18.26 18.85
C PHE A 11 -15.34 -17.92 18.20
N LYS A 12 -14.36 -17.47 18.99
CA LYS A 12 -13.01 -17.16 18.50
C LYS A 12 -12.37 -18.39 17.84
N LYS A 13 -12.43 -19.56 18.52
CA LYS A 13 -11.91 -20.82 17.97
C LYS A 13 -12.61 -21.24 16.67
N TYR A 14 -13.93 -21.10 16.62
CA TYR A 14 -14.70 -21.42 15.41
C TYR A 14 -14.36 -20.49 14.25
N ALA A 15 -14.32 -19.20 14.49
CA ALA A 15 -13.93 -18.21 13.48
C ALA A 15 -12.50 -18.46 12.95
N ALA A 16 -11.55 -18.73 13.86
CA ALA A 16 -10.19 -19.08 13.49
C ALA A 16 -10.13 -20.36 12.63
N HIS A 17 -10.89 -21.39 13.01
CA HIS A 17 -10.96 -22.63 12.22
C HIS A 17 -11.47 -22.38 10.80
N ILE A 18 -12.54 -21.61 10.63
CA ILE A 18 -13.06 -21.26 9.31
C ILE A 18 -12.04 -20.45 8.54
N SER A 19 -11.40 -19.47 9.18
CA SER A 19 -10.38 -18.64 8.55
C SER A 19 -9.22 -19.47 7.97
N VAL A 20 -8.71 -20.41 8.76
CA VAL A 20 -7.62 -21.30 8.36
C VAL A 20 -8.03 -22.24 7.22
N THR A 21 -9.28 -22.75 7.25
CA THR A 21 -9.75 -23.73 6.24
C THR A 21 -10.21 -23.11 4.94
N THR A 22 -10.66 -21.85 4.95
CA THR A 22 -11.30 -21.23 3.80
C THR A 22 -10.63 -19.97 3.28
N SER A 23 -9.74 -19.37 4.07
CA SER A 23 -9.11 -18.06 3.81
C SER A 23 -10.11 -16.93 3.48
N SER A 24 -11.34 -17.04 3.99
CA SER A 24 -12.47 -16.18 3.57
C SER A 24 -12.93 -15.15 4.58
N ILE A 25 -12.32 -15.08 5.77
CA ILE A 25 -12.71 -14.16 6.84
C ILE A 25 -11.70 -13.02 6.95
N GLN A 26 -12.21 -11.79 6.97
CA GLN A 26 -11.47 -10.61 7.39
C GLN A 26 -11.85 -10.24 8.82
N TYR A 27 -10.87 -9.77 9.59
CA TYR A 27 -11.04 -9.35 10.97
C TYR A 27 -10.76 -7.86 11.13
N GLU A 28 -11.62 -7.19 11.89
CA GLU A 28 -11.40 -5.83 12.38
C GLU A 28 -11.38 -5.87 13.90
N ASN A 29 -10.43 -5.19 14.50
CA ASN A 29 -10.31 -5.16 15.95
C ASN A 29 -11.23 -4.09 16.54
N ASP A 30 -12.42 -4.50 17.01
CA ASP A 30 -13.42 -3.61 17.61
C ASP A 30 -12.90 -2.84 18.82
N ASP A 31 -12.05 -3.48 19.65
CA ASP A 31 -11.48 -2.83 20.83
C ASP A 31 -10.54 -1.67 20.46
N VAL A 32 -9.83 -1.78 19.34
CA VAL A 32 -8.96 -0.72 18.81
C VAL A 32 -9.76 0.33 18.03
N MET A 33 -10.68 -0.11 17.17
CA MET A 33 -11.47 0.78 16.33
C MET A 33 -12.31 1.75 17.15
N LYS A 34 -12.93 1.30 18.23
CA LYS A 34 -13.74 2.15 19.12
C LYS A 34 -12.96 3.26 19.79
N VAL A 35 -11.69 3.08 20.04
CA VAL A 35 -10.84 4.13 20.62
C VAL A 35 -10.71 5.31 19.67
N THR A 36 -10.64 5.05 18.37
CA THR A 36 -10.42 6.08 17.35
C THR A 36 -11.71 6.66 16.79
N TRP A 37 -12.71 5.80 16.52
CA TRP A 37 -13.95 6.18 15.81
C TRP A 37 -15.20 6.23 16.70
N GLY A 38 -15.11 5.81 17.98
CA GLY A 38 -16.26 5.68 18.87
C GLY A 38 -17.09 4.43 18.58
N ASP A 39 -18.25 4.33 19.25
CA ASP A 39 -19.10 3.14 19.11
C ASP A 39 -19.89 3.07 17.80
N ASP A 40 -20.07 4.22 17.14
CA ASP A 40 -20.86 4.35 15.91
C ASP A 40 -19.94 4.46 14.68
N TYR A 41 -19.23 3.40 14.38
CA TYR A 41 -18.41 3.27 13.18
C TYR A 41 -18.91 2.16 12.26
N SER A 42 -18.61 2.29 11.00
CA SER A 42 -18.87 1.26 9.98
C SER A 42 -17.58 0.90 9.25
N ILE A 43 -17.59 -0.27 8.63
CA ILE A 43 -16.51 -0.69 7.75
C ILE A 43 -16.89 -0.33 6.31
N CYS A 44 -16.16 0.61 5.75
CA CYS A 44 -16.29 0.98 4.35
C CYS A 44 -15.46 0.07 3.48
N CYS A 45 -16.03 -0.36 2.37
CA CYS A 45 -15.37 -1.25 1.42
C CYS A 45 -14.90 -2.55 2.11
N CYS A 46 -13.60 -2.83 2.11
CA CYS A 46 -13.06 -4.09 2.60
C CYS A 46 -12.61 -4.02 4.05
N VAL A 47 -11.94 -2.93 4.47
CA VAL A 47 -11.20 -2.87 5.74
C VAL A 47 -11.14 -1.48 6.37
N SER A 48 -11.70 -0.45 5.76
CA SER A 48 -11.57 0.93 6.25
C SER A 48 -12.67 1.28 7.22
N ALA A 49 -12.31 1.73 8.42
CA ALA A 49 -13.27 2.24 9.38
C ALA A 49 -13.62 3.71 9.11
N THR A 50 -14.89 4.06 9.23
CA THR A 50 -15.39 5.42 9.11
C THR A 50 -16.49 5.68 10.14
N GLN A 51 -16.67 6.93 10.56
CA GLN A 51 -17.82 7.33 11.37
C GLN A 51 -19.08 7.36 10.51
N THR A 52 -20.08 6.59 10.90
CA THR A 52 -21.34 6.44 10.17
C THR A 52 -22.03 7.79 9.97
N GLY A 53 -22.32 8.14 8.72
CA GLY A 53 -22.98 9.38 8.33
C GLY A 53 -22.13 10.66 8.44
N LYS A 54 -20.94 10.62 9.02
CA LYS A 54 -20.05 11.78 9.23
C LYS A 54 -18.82 11.80 8.37
N GLU A 55 -18.44 10.64 7.88
CA GLU A 55 -17.28 10.47 7.03
C GLU A 55 -17.66 9.78 5.73
N MET A 56 -16.96 10.15 4.69
CA MET A 56 -17.02 9.53 3.38
C MET A 56 -15.62 9.09 2.98
N GLN A 57 -15.49 7.90 2.42
CA GLN A 57 -14.24 7.41 1.86
C GLN A 57 -14.35 7.31 0.35
N PHE A 58 -13.38 7.90 -0.34
CA PHE A 58 -13.21 7.75 -1.78
C PHE A 58 -11.98 6.89 -2.07
N PHE A 59 -12.14 5.93 -2.97
CA PHE A 59 -11.10 5.01 -3.38
C PHE A 59 -11.23 4.73 -4.87
N GLY A 60 -10.21 5.03 -5.67
CA GLY A 60 -10.31 4.95 -7.14
C GLY A 60 -9.18 4.23 -7.85
N ALA A 61 -8.03 4.07 -7.20
CA ALA A 61 -6.86 3.46 -7.80
C ALA A 61 -5.97 2.79 -6.75
N ARG A 62 -4.97 2.04 -7.19
CA ARG A 62 -3.98 1.38 -6.33
C ARG A 62 -2.58 1.60 -6.88
N ALA A 63 -1.60 1.79 -5.99
CA ALA A 63 -0.19 1.81 -6.33
C ALA A 63 0.45 0.44 -6.04
N ASN A 64 1.33 -0.03 -6.92
CA ASN A 64 2.06 -1.27 -6.73
C ASN A 64 3.52 -0.95 -6.34
N LEU A 65 3.85 -1.11 -5.05
CA LEU A 65 5.18 -0.78 -4.53
C LEU A 65 6.26 -1.75 -5.02
N ALA A 66 5.93 -3.02 -5.23
CA ALA A 66 6.89 -3.99 -5.79
C ALA A 66 7.29 -3.61 -7.23
N LYS A 67 6.32 -3.18 -8.03
CA LYS A 67 6.58 -2.70 -9.38
C LYS A 67 7.36 -1.37 -9.37
N CYS A 68 7.04 -0.48 -8.42
CA CYS A 68 7.78 0.77 -8.20
C CYS A 68 9.26 0.49 -7.88
N LEU A 69 9.55 -0.47 -7.00
CA LEU A 69 10.92 -0.90 -6.69
C LEU A 69 11.66 -1.43 -7.93
N LEU A 70 10.99 -2.25 -8.75
CA LEU A 70 11.57 -2.75 -10.00
C LEU A 70 11.87 -1.62 -10.98
N TYR A 71 10.99 -0.61 -11.08
CA TYR A 71 11.24 0.58 -11.88
C TYR A 71 12.42 1.40 -11.35
N ALA A 72 12.55 1.54 -10.03
CA ALA A 72 13.69 2.21 -9.41
C ALA A 72 15.02 1.54 -9.81
N ILE A 73 15.09 0.21 -9.77
CA ILE A 73 16.26 -0.56 -10.19
C ILE A 73 16.55 -0.37 -11.69
N ASN A 74 15.54 -0.30 -12.53
CA ASN A 74 15.63 -0.21 -13.99
C ASN A 74 15.58 1.22 -14.55
N GLY A 75 15.75 2.24 -13.69
CA GLY A 75 15.79 3.63 -14.15
C GLY A 75 14.46 4.13 -14.72
N GLY A 76 13.33 3.65 -14.23
CA GLY A 76 11.99 4.04 -14.64
C GLY A 76 11.42 3.25 -15.83
N VAL A 77 12.12 2.23 -16.31
CA VAL A 77 11.71 1.44 -17.49
C VAL A 77 10.95 0.19 -17.06
N ASP A 78 9.83 -0.07 -17.71
CA ASP A 78 9.07 -1.33 -17.54
C ASP A 78 9.72 -2.48 -18.32
N VAL A 79 9.95 -3.60 -17.64
CA VAL A 79 10.60 -4.79 -18.23
C VAL A 79 9.73 -5.42 -19.31
N LYS A 80 8.40 -5.43 -19.12
CA LYS A 80 7.48 -6.11 -20.02
C LYS A 80 7.31 -5.38 -21.36
N ASN A 81 7.09 -4.06 -21.29
CA ASN A 81 6.82 -3.24 -22.47
C ASN A 81 8.08 -2.57 -23.00
N ARG A 82 9.17 -2.55 -22.21
CA ARG A 82 10.43 -1.84 -22.52
C ARG A 82 10.23 -0.32 -22.71
N GLU A 83 9.21 0.24 -22.07
CA GLU A 83 8.83 1.64 -22.14
C GLU A 83 9.26 2.40 -20.90
N GLN A 84 9.62 3.67 -21.06
CA GLN A 84 9.85 4.58 -19.95
C GLN A 84 8.50 4.92 -19.29
N VAL A 85 8.26 4.43 -18.08
CA VAL A 85 7.01 4.62 -17.33
C VAL A 85 7.17 5.71 -16.27
N GLY A 86 8.28 5.67 -15.55
CA GLY A 86 8.61 6.64 -14.49
C GLY A 86 9.67 7.65 -14.96
N PRO A 87 10.14 8.53 -14.06
CA PRO A 87 11.25 9.41 -14.35
C PRO A 87 12.48 8.61 -14.79
N ALA A 88 13.22 9.17 -15.76
CA ALA A 88 14.44 8.56 -16.26
C ALA A 88 15.59 8.78 -15.26
N TYR A 89 15.96 7.76 -14.54
CA TYR A 89 17.15 7.71 -13.69
C TYR A 89 18.23 6.83 -14.30
N LYS A 90 19.44 6.98 -13.82
CA LYS A 90 20.49 6.00 -14.11
C LYS A 90 20.11 4.66 -13.44
N PRO A 91 19.95 3.56 -14.21
CA PRO A 91 19.60 2.26 -13.61
C PRO A 91 20.73 1.76 -12.72
N VAL A 92 20.40 0.83 -11.83
CA VAL A 92 21.41 0.09 -11.06
C VAL A 92 22.14 -0.85 -12.01
N THR A 93 23.45 -0.65 -12.18
CA THR A 93 24.27 -1.43 -13.13
C THR A 93 25.24 -2.37 -12.44
N SER A 94 25.40 -2.27 -11.11
CA SER A 94 26.23 -3.17 -10.31
C SER A 94 25.78 -4.64 -10.44
N GLU A 95 26.71 -5.58 -10.44
CA GLU A 95 26.40 -7.01 -10.46
C GLU A 95 25.59 -7.41 -9.23
N TYR A 96 26.03 -6.93 -8.07
CA TYR A 96 25.35 -7.13 -6.80
C TYR A 96 24.59 -5.84 -6.43
N LEU A 97 23.35 -6.01 -5.96
CA LEU A 97 22.56 -4.87 -5.55
C LEU A 97 23.08 -4.34 -4.22
N ASP A 98 23.39 -3.05 -4.18
CA ASP A 98 23.72 -2.32 -2.97
C ASP A 98 22.44 -1.78 -2.35
N TYR A 99 22.27 -1.98 -1.03
CA TYR A 99 21.03 -1.62 -0.33
C TYR A 99 20.79 -0.10 -0.35
N ASP A 100 21.80 0.69 -0.05
CA ASP A 100 21.64 2.14 0.06
C ASP A 100 21.38 2.74 -1.34
N GLU A 101 22.07 2.29 -2.39
CA GLU A 101 21.79 2.71 -3.76
C GLU A 101 20.38 2.38 -4.19
N VAL A 102 19.87 1.19 -3.85
CA VAL A 102 18.52 0.77 -4.21
C VAL A 102 17.46 1.57 -3.45
N VAL A 103 17.66 1.81 -2.15
CA VAL A 103 16.74 2.61 -1.33
C VAL A 103 16.67 4.05 -1.83
N ASP A 104 17.80 4.72 -2.07
CA ASP A 104 17.82 6.09 -2.60
C ASP A 104 17.02 6.23 -3.90
N LYS A 105 17.16 5.27 -4.81
CA LYS A 105 16.41 5.25 -6.08
C LYS A 105 14.94 4.93 -5.87
N PHE A 106 14.63 4.06 -4.92
CA PHE A 106 13.26 3.67 -4.61
C PHE A 106 12.51 4.84 -3.96
N ASP A 107 13.14 5.57 -3.03
CA ASP A 107 12.57 6.75 -2.41
C ASP A 107 12.25 7.83 -3.45
N ALA A 108 13.18 8.10 -4.36
CA ALA A 108 12.95 9.04 -5.47
C ALA A 108 11.82 8.58 -6.40
N MET A 109 11.68 7.28 -6.64
CA MET A 109 10.59 6.73 -7.46
C MET A 109 9.25 6.77 -6.72
N MET A 110 9.25 6.59 -5.39
CA MET A 110 8.04 6.71 -4.56
C MET A 110 7.55 8.16 -4.45
N ASP A 111 8.45 9.14 -4.38
CA ASP A 111 8.08 10.56 -4.42
C ASP A 111 7.33 10.90 -5.73
N TRP A 112 7.89 10.50 -6.87
CA TRP A 112 7.19 10.63 -8.15
C TRP A 112 5.85 9.88 -8.19
N LEU A 113 5.83 8.65 -7.66
CA LEU A 113 4.60 7.85 -7.62
C LEU A 113 3.53 8.51 -6.76
N ALA A 114 3.91 9.13 -5.64
CA ALA A 114 2.99 9.84 -4.75
C ALA A 114 2.34 11.04 -5.48
N ASP A 115 3.12 11.85 -6.20
CA ASP A 115 2.60 12.96 -7.02
C ASP A 115 1.61 12.45 -8.08
N LEU A 116 2.02 11.46 -8.86
CA LEU A 116 1.18 10.84 -9.89
C LEU A 116 -0.12 10.29 -9.28
N TYR A 117 -0.02 9.62 -8.14
CA TYR A 117 -1.14 8.96 -7.50
C TYR A 117 -2.14 9.97 -6.93
N VAL A 118 -1.66 11.02 -6.25
CA VAL A 118 -2.52 12.09 -5.74
C VAL A 118 -3.22 12.80 -6.89
N ASN A 119 -2.51 13.17 -7.94
CA ASN A 119 -3.09 13.81 -9.12
C ASN A 119 -4.13 12.92 -9.82
N THR A 120 -3.86 11.62 -9.93
CA THR A 120 -4.79 10.66 -10.50
C THR A 120 -6.09 10.58 -9.68
N LEU A 121 -6.00 10.43 -8.36
CA LEU A 121 -7.19 10.39 -7.50
C LEU A 121 -7.95 11.71 -7.46
N ASN A 122 -7.25 12.84 -7.50
CA ASN A 122 -7.88 14.15 -7.61
C ASN A 122 -8.72 14.26 -8.89
N LEU A 123 -8.17 13.79 -10.02
CA LEU A 123 -8.88 13.79 -11.29
C LEU A 123 -10.11 12.87 -11.26
N ILE A 124 -9.96 11.65 -10.74
CA ILE A 124 -11.05 10.68 -10.65
C ILE A 124 -12.16 11.24 -9.75
N GLN A 125 -11.83 11.79 -8.57
CA GLN A 125 -12.80 12.39 -7.67
C GLN A 125 -13.50 13.59 -8.30
N TYR A 126 -12.77 14.47 -8.99
CA TYR A 126 -13.34 15.58 -9.75
C TYR A 126 -14.34 15.09 -10.80
N MET A 127 -14.04 14.03 -11.52
CA MET A 127 -14.94 13.46 -12.54
C MET A 127 -16.20 12.88 -11.92
N HIS A 128 -16.10 12.21 -10.78
CA HIS A 128 -17.28 11.75 -10.02
C HIS A 128 -18.15 12.91 -9.57
N ASP A 129 -17.54 13.95 -9.01
CA ASP A 129 -18.26 15.16 -8.56
C ASP A 129 -18.94 15.88 -9.75
N LYS A 130 -18.25 16.01 -10.87
CA LYS A 130 -18.79 16.61 -12.09
C LYS A 130 -20.06 15.93 -12.58
N TYR A 131 -20.16 14.61 -12.44
CA TYR A 131 -21.30 13.81 -12.88
C TYR A 131 -22.28 13.50 -11.74
N TYR A 132 -22.16 14.14 -10.59
CA TYR A 132 -23.08 14.04 -9.42
C TYR A 132 -23.12 12.66 -8.74
N TYR A 133 -22.24 11.74 -9.03
CA TYR A 133 -22.19 10.44 -8.37
C TYR A 133 -22.00 10.59 -6.86
N GLU A 134 -21.13 11.49 -6.45
CA GLU A 134 -20.82 11.75 -5.06
C GLU A 134 -22.04 12.26 -4.29
N LYS A 135 -22.80 13.20 -4.87
CA LYS A 135 -24.05 13.72 -4.26
C LYS A 135 -25.07 12.63 -4.00
N ALA A 136 -25.21 11.66 -4.91
CA ALA A 136 -26.14 10.56 -4.72
C ALA A 136 -25.69 9.65 -3.57
N GLN A 137 -24.40 9.40 -3.43
CA GLN A 137 -23.84 8.62 -2.32
C GLN A 137 -23.94 9.34 -0.97
N MET A 138 -23.88 10.66 -0.97
CA MET A 138 -23.93 11.50 0.24
C MET A 138 -25.36 11.85 0.71
N ALA A 139 -26.39 11.31 0.10
CA ALA A 139 -27.79 11.63 0.44
C ALA A 139 -28.16 11.29 1.89
N LEU A 140 -27.44 10.37 2.53
CA LEU A 140 -27.67 9.90 3.90
C LEU A 140 -26.56 10.29 4.89
N VAL A 141 -25.70 11.22 4.52
CA VAL A 141 -24.60 11.70 5.37
C VAL A 141 -24.82 13.15 5.77
N ASP A 142 -24.03 13.62 6.72
CA ASP A 142 -24.07 15.02 7.20
C ASP A 142 -23.86 16.02 6.05
N THR A 143 -24.32 17.23 6.23
CA THR A 143 -24.17 18.29 5.22
C THR A 143 -22.74 18.72 4.97
N ASN A 144 -21.84 18.46 5.90
CA ASN A 144 -20.41 18.73 5.79
C ASN A 144 -19.58 17.51 6.26
N PRO A 145 -19.62 16.41 5.51
CA PRO A 145 -18.90 15.21 5.90
C PRO A 145 -17.40 15.39 5.73
N ARG A 146 -16.62 14.67 6.54
CA ARG A 146 -15.19 14.54 6.35
C ARG A 146 -14.91 13.57 5.19
N ILE A 147 -14.20 14.04 4.18
CA ILE A 147 -13.85 13.23 3.02
C ILE A 147 -12.46 12.64 3.23
N ASN A 148 -12.35 11.31 3.18
CA ASN A 148 -11.09 10.59 3.20
C ASN A 148 -10.79 10.07 1.79
N LEU A 149 -9.61 10.37 1.27
CA LEU A 149 -9.08 9.72 0.08
C LEU A 149 -8.20 8.54 0.49
N ALA A 150 -8.63 7.34 0.14
CA ALA A 150 -7.90 6.12 0.46
C ALA A 150 -6.91 5.79 -0.66
N TYR A 151 -5.63 5.95 -0.36
CA TYR A 151 -4.54 5.55 -1.24
C TYR A 151 -4.18 4.10 -0.94
N GLY A 152 -4.71 3.17 -1.74
CA GLY A 152 -4.41 1.74 -1.60
C GLY A 152 -3.05 1.38 -2.18
N VAL A 153 -2.26 0.61 -1.43
CA VAL A 153 -0.99 0.06 -1.91
C VAL A 153 -1.06 -1.46 -1.99
N ALA A 154 -0.49 -2.01 -3.05
CA ALA A 154 -0.31 -3.44 -3.28
C ALA A 154 1.18 -3.78 -3.38
N GLY A 155 1.53 -5.04 -3.22
CA GLY A 155 2.90 -5.50 -3.36
C GLY A 155 3.83 -5.12 -2.20
N LEU A 156 3.28 -4.72 -1.04
CA LEU A 156 4.07 -4.33 0.12
C LEU A 156 4.97 -5.47 0.60
N SER A 157 4.43 -6.67 0.80
CA SER A 157 5.20 -7.84 1.25
C SER A 157 6.35 -8.18 0.28
N ILE A 158 6.10 -8.11 -1.03
CA ILE A 158 7.11 -8.37 -2.04
C ILE A 158 8.21 -7.29 -2.01
N ALA A 159 7.84 -6.03 -1.86
CA ALA A 159 8.81 -4.95 -1.73
C ALA A 159 9.67 -5.12 -0.47
N LEU A 160 9.05 -5.48 0.66
CA LEU A 160 9.76 -5.71 1.93
C LEU A 160 10.71 -6.90 1.87
N ASP A 161 10.26 -8.04 1.33
CA ASP A 161 11.12 -9.21 1.16
C ASP A 161 12.28 -8.93 0.20
N SER A 162 12.03 -8.14 -0.85
CA SER A 162 13.08 -7.70 -1.77
C SER A 162 14.12 -6.81 -1.09
N LEU A 163 13.68 -5.80 -0.33
CA LEU A 163 14.59 -4.93 0.43
C LEU A 163 15.34 -5.69 1.51
N SER A 164 14.67 -6.62 2.19
CA SER A 164 15.28 -7.49 3.18
C SER A 164 16.36 -8.40 2.55
N ALA A 165 16.05 -9.01 1.41
CA ALA A 165 17.02 -9.83 0.68
C ALA A 165 18.25 -9.00 0.26
N ILE A 166 18.05 -7.81 -0.29
CA ILE A 166 19.14 -6.91 -0.68
C ILE A 166 19.99 -6.49 0.52
N LYS A 167 19.37 -6.27 1.69
CA LYS A 167 20.05 -5.83 2.90
C LYS A 167 20.82 -6.92 3.63
N TYR A 168 20.29 -8.14 3.67
CA TYR A 168 20.79 -9.22 4.54
C TYR A 168 21.38 -10.40 3.79
N ALA A 169 21.14 -10.52 2.47
CA ALA A 169 21.68 -11.55 1.63
C ALA A 169 22.50 -10.95 0.47
N LYS A 170 23.04 -11.78 -0.39
CA LYS A 170 23.72 -11.34 -1.60
C LYS A 170 22.79 -11.52 -2.79
N VAL A 171 22.35 -10.42 -3.39
CA VAL A 171 21.42 -10.42 -4.52
C VAL A 171 22.13 -10.04 -5.80
N THR A 172 22.11 -10.92 -6.78
CA THR A 172 22.65 -10.70 -8.13
C THR A 172 21.53 -10.39 -9.10
N ALA A 173 21.65 -9.31 -9.85
CA ALA A 173 20.67 -8.93 -10.85
C ALA A 173 20.93 -9.66 -12.18
N ARG A 174 19.90 -10.38 -12.67
CA ARG A 174 19.92 -10.96 -14.03
C ARG A 174 19.31 -9.98 -15.01
N ARG A 175 20.12 -9.56 -15.98
CA ARG A 175 19.73 -8.54 -16.97
C ARG A 175 19.52 -9.17 -18.33
N ASN A 176 18.57 -8.61 -19.07
CA ASN A 176 18.31 -8.99 -20.46
C ASN A 176 19.29 -8.31 -21.45
N ASP A 177 19.05 -8.52 -22.72
CA ASP A 177 19.87 -8.06 -23.85
C ASP A 177 20.06 -6.53 -23.92
N ILE A 178 19.16 -5.77 -23.33
CA ILE A 178 19.19 -4.29 -23.28
C ILE A 178 19.59 -3.75 -21.89
N GLY A 179 20.01 -4.63 -20.97
CA GLY A 179 20.50 -4.27 -19.64
C GLY A 179 19.42 -4.06 -18.58
N LEU A 180 18.16 -4.35 -18.85
CA LEU A 180 17.09 -4.28 -17.84
C LEU A 180 17.14 -5.51 -16.94
N THR A 181 17.04 -5.30 -15.64
CA THR A 181 16.93 -6.37 -14.65
C THR A 181 15.54 -7.00 -14.74
N GLU A 182 15.48 -8.29 -15.05
CA GLU A 182 14.24 -9.08 -15.18
C GLU A 182 14.14 -10.22 -14.18
N GLY A 183 15.21 -10.47 -13.41
CA GLY A 183 15.25 -11.51 -12.39
C GLY A 183 16.37 -11.29 -11.40
N PHE A 184 16.35 -12.09 -10.34
CA PHE A 184 17.29 -12.00 -9.25
C PHE A 184 17.73 -13.40 -8.79
N ASP A 185 19.01 -13.56 -8.47
CA ASP A 185 19.56 -14.74 -7.84
C ASP A 185 20.01 -14.35 -6.43
N ILE A 186 19.48 -15.05 -5.42
CA ILE A 186 19.68 -14.72 -4.01
C ILE A 186 20.56 -15.80 -3.39
N GLN A 187 21.64 -15.41 -2.72
CA GLN A 187 22.53 -16.27 -1.97
C GLN A 187 22.56 -15.84 -0.51
N GLY A 188 22.21 -16.75 0.39
CA GLY A 188 22.11 -16.52 1.83
C GLY A 188 20.68 -16.46 2.33
N GLU A 189 20.54 -16.42 3.66
CA GLU A 189 19.25 -16.30 4.33
C GLU A 189 18.94 -14.84 4.68
N PHE A 190 17.68 -14.48 4.65
CA PHE A 190 17.20 -13.17 5.03
C PHE A 190 15.83 -13.27 5.72
N PRO A 191 15.49 -12.34 6.63
CA PRO A 191 14.18 -12.33 7.27
C PRO A 191 13.09 -11.97 6.26
N CYS A 192 11.99 -12.76 6.26
CA CYS A 192 10.84 -12.53 5.40
C CYS A 192 9.68 -11.91 6.19
N PHE A 193 8.96 -11.00 5.56
CA PHE A 193 7.80 -10.32 6.12
C PHE A 193 6.66 -11.31 6.45
N GLY A 194 5.94 -11.04 7.55
CA GLY A 194 4.82 -11.88 7.99
C GLY A 194 5.23 -13.05 8.89
N ASN A 195 6.49 -13.10 9.36
CA ASN A 195 7.01 -14.13 10.25
C ASN A 195 7.41 -13.60 11.63
N ASP A 196 6.85 -12.47 12.06
CA ASP A 196 7.12 -11.83 13.35
C ASP A 196 8.64 -11.59 13.57
N ASN A 197 9.26 -10.94 12.61
CA ASN A 197 10.68 -10.62 12.65
C ASN A 197 10.91 -9.11 12.61
N ASP A 198 11.35 -8.54 13.74
CA ASP A 198 11.54 -7.11 13.93
C ASP A 198 12.38 -6.44 12.84
N LYS A 199 13.35 -7.15 12.26
CA LYS A 199 14.23 -6.56 11.24
C LYS A 199 13.51 -6.19 9.96
N VAL A 200 12.58 -7.04 9.50
CA VAL A 200 11.80 -6.77 8.30
C VAL A 200 10.54 -5.98 8.61
N ASP A 201 9.98 -6.16 9.81
CA ASP A 201 8.80 -5.43 10.26
C ASP A 201 9.10 -3.93 10.41
N HIS A 202 10.27 -3.57 10.95
CA HIS A 202 10.73 -2.18 10.99
C HIS A 202 10.92 -1.58 9.57
N LEU A 203 11.47 -2.33 8.61
CA LEU A 203 11.52 -1.87 7.22
C LEU A 203 10.11 -1.59 6.68
N GLY A 204 9.13 -2.42 7.07
CA GLY A 204 7.74 -2.23 6.69
C GLY A 204 7.12 -0.97 7.26
N VAL A 205 7.38 -0.71 8.54
CA VAL A 205 6.93 0.52 9.21
C VAL A 205 7.53 1.74 8.53
N ASP A 206 8.84 1.75 8.30
CA ASP A 206 9.55 2.87 7.69
C ASP A 206 9.04 3.15 6.27
N LEU A 207 8.86 2.11 5.45
CA LEU A 207 8.34 2.23 4.09
C LEU A 207 6.92 2.80 4.05
N VAL A 208 6.03 2.30 4.93
CA VAL A 208 4.64 2.77 5.02
C VAL A 208 4.58 4.23 5.47
N TYR A 209 5.38 4.59 6.49
CA TYR A 209 5.48 5.97 6.94
C TYR A 209 6.01 6.90 5.87
N PHE A 210 7.11 6.52 5.22
CA PHE A 210 7.70 7.31 4.14
C PHE A 210 6.66 7.59 3.05
N PHE A 211 6.04 6.57 2.49
CA PHE A 211 5.06 6.76 1.43
C PHE A 211 3.82 7.55 1.87
N SER A 212 3.38 7.37 3.13
CA SER A 212 2.29 8.17 3.70
C SER A 212 2.64 9.66 3.80
N GLU A 213 3.88 9.99 4.20
CA GLU A 213 4.32 11.39 4.26
C GLU A 213 4.49 12.00 2.87
N GLU A 214 4.98 11.22 1.88
CA GLU A 214 5.05 11.69 0.48
C GLU A 214 3.67 12.06 -0.06
N LEU A 215 2.65 11.20 0.15
CA LEU A 215 1.28 11.49 -0.26
C LEU A 215 0.73 12.79 0.36
N LYS A 216 1.07 13.10 1.60
CA LYS A 216 0.59 14.30 2.32
C LYS A 216 1.21 15.60 1.83
N LYS A 217 2.33 15.56 1.09
CA LYS A 217 2.97 16.75 0.52
C LYS A 217 2.14 17.40 -0.60
N HIS A 218 1.23 16.65 -1.20
CA HIS A 218 0.49 17.09 -2.37
C HIS A 218 -0.92 17.59 -2.02
N PRO A 219 -1.42 18.64 -2.71
CA PRO A 219 -2.76 19.15 -2.49
C PRO A 219 -3.83 18.16 -2.94
N VAL A 220 -4.83 17.96 -2.10
CA VAL A 220 -5.91 17.00 -2.33
C VAL A 220 -7.20 17.73 -2.67
N TYR A 221 -7.95 17.23 -3.65
CA TYR A 221 -9.21 17.81 -4.11
C TYR A 221 -10.22 17.93 -2.96
N LYS A 222 -10.91 19.07 -2.86
CA LYS A 222 -11.85 19.41 -1.81
C LYS A 222 -11.29 19.34 -0.38
N ASN A 223 -9.99 19.51 -0.20
CA ASN A 223 -9.33 19.39 1.10
C ASN A 223 -9.62 18.04 1.79
N ALA A 224 -9.79 16.98 0.99
CA ALA A 224 -9.97 15.64 1.52
C ALA A 224 -8.72 15.20 2.29
N ARG A 225 -8.90 14.32 3.27
CA ARG A 225 -7.81 13.80 4.08
C ARG A 225 -7.17 12.59 3.38
N PRO A 226 -5.88 12.62 3.05
CA PRO A 226 -5.21 11.44 2.53
C PRO A 226 -5.05 10.38 3.63
N THR A 227 -5.43 9.15 3.31
CA THR A 227 -5.26 7.97 4.18
C THR A 227 -4.62 6.85 3.39
N LEU A 228 -3.63 6.18 3.98
CA LEU A 228 -3.00 5.03 3.34
C LEU A 228 -3.77 3.75 3.69
N SER A 229 -4.08 2.94 2.68
CA SER A 229 -4.75 1.66 2.83
C SER A 229 -3.82 0.53 2.39
N LEU A 230 -3.48 -0.34 3.33
CA LEU A 230 -2.62 -1.49 3.07
C LEU A 230 -3.48 -2.66 2.59
N LEU A 231 -3.35 -3.00 1.33
CA LEU A 231 -4.06 -4.11 0.71
C LEU A 231 -3.08 -5.26 0.51
N THR A 232 -3.17 -6.25 1.36
CA THR A 232 -2.50 -7.52 1.15
C THR A 232 -3.28 -8.33 0.11
N ILE A 233 -3.06 -8.04 -1.15
CA ILE A 233 -3.51 -8.94 -2.21
C ILE A 233 -2.33 -9.85 -2.48
N THR A 234 -2.46 -11.07 -2.03
CA THR A 234 -1.69 -12.17 -2.59
C THR A 234 -2.17 -12.36 -4.01
N SER A 235 -1.30 -12.15 -4.95
CA SER A 235 -1.51 -12.52 -6.35
C SER A 235 -1.55 -14.02 -6.50
#